data_c43be382dc2dd8b041a6ae332bbee5ee
#
_entry.id   c43be382dc2dd8b041a6ae332bbee5ee
#
_cell.length_a   1.000
_cell.length_b   1.000
_cell.length_c   1.000
_cell.angle_alpha   90.00
_cell.angle_beta   90.00
_cell.angle_gamma   90.00
#
_symmetry.space_group_name_H-M   'P 1'
#
loop_
_entity.id
_entity.type
_entity.pdbx_description
1 polymer ?
#
loop_
_entity_poly.entity_id
_entity_poly.type
_entity_poly.pdbx_seq_one_letter_code
_entity_poly.pdbx_strand_id
1 'polypeptide(L)'
;SGLIEIDKKIPVGYIPAGSTNDFASSLEISKDVVQAAKNIVGGTAREIDVCSFNGRSFLYIASFGAFTMASYKTPQNTKNLLGHMAYVLEGIREIPSIKSIHAKIETVDKTFEGDYVFGAISNSTSVGGLLTLDSNLVDMSDGLFEVMLIKTPKTPIELSQIITALNSSK
;
A
#
# COMPACT_ATOMS: atom_id res chain seq x y z
N SER A 1 -9.71 -7.72 -12.90
CA SER A 1 -9.66 -9.19 -12.80
C SER A 1 -10.07 -9.86 -14.12
N GLY A 2 -11.14 -9.42 -14.78
CA GLY A 2 -11.61 -10.08 -16.02
C GLY A 2 -10.59 -10.15 -17.16
N LEU A 3 -9.68 -9.19 -17.27
CA LEU A 3 -8.62 -9.23 -18.29
C LEU A 3 -7.53 -10.27 -18.02
N ILE A 4 -7.34 -10.66 -16.76
CA ILE A 4 -6.34 -11.66 -16.36
C ILE A 4 -6.82 -13.09 -16.71
N GLU A 5 -8.14 -13.26 -16.79
CA GLU A 5 -8.77 -14.54 -17.18
C GLU A 5 -8.77 -14.76 -18.69
N ILE A 6 -8.46 -13.72 -19.46
CA ILE A 6 -8.37 -13.79 -20.91
C ILE A 6 -6.92 -14.12 -21.28
N ASP A 7 -6.68 -15.26 -21.90
CA ASP A 7 -5.35 -15.67 -22.40
C ASP A 7 -4.90 -14.79 -23.60
N LYS A 8 -4.91 -13.48 -23.40
CA LYS A 8 -4.47 -12.46 -24.37
C LYS A 8 -3.81 -11.30 -23.65
N LYS A 9 -2.60 -10.96 -24.05
CA LYS A 9 -1.93 -9.73 -23.62
C LYS A 9 -2.59 -8.51 -24.27
N ILE A 10 -3.54 -7.88 -23.58
CA ILE A 10 -4.23 -6.68 -24.05
C ILE A 10 -3.71 -5.49 -23.25
N PRO A 11 -3.10 -4.47 -23.89
CA PRO A 11 -2.71 -3.24 -23.21
C PRO A 11 -3.93 -2.52 -22.60
N VAL A 12 -3.76 -2.00 -21.39
CA VAL A 12 -4.79 -1.27 -20.66
C VAL A 12 -4.35 0.17 -20.47
N GLY A 13 -5.15 1.11 -20.89
CA GLY A 13 -4.94 2.52 -20.61
C GLY A 13 -5.45 2.85 -19.20
N TYR A 14 -4.65 3.59 -18.41
CA TYR A 14 -5.02 4.01 -17.07
C TYR A 14 -5.11 5.54 -16.97
N ILE A 15 -6.27 6.03 -16.56
CA ILE A 15 -6.50 7.46 -16.28
C ILE A 15 -6.79 7.59 -14.78
N PRO A 16 -5.95 8.31 -14.03
CA PRO A 16 -6.13 8.48 -12.60
C PRO A 16 -7.32 9.40 -12.30
N ALA A 17 -8.29 8.91 -11.56
CA ALA A 17 -9.48 9.64 -11.14
C ALA A 17 -9.77 9.54 -9.64
N GLY A 18 -8.82 9.02 -8.86
CA GLY A 18 -8.91 8.89 -7.41
C GLY A 18 -8.45 10.14 -6.67
N SER A 19 -8.51 10.08 -5.33
CA SER A 19 -8.11 11.20 -4.47
C SER A 19 -6.58 11.32 -4.33
N THR A 20 -5.87 10.22 -4.12
CA THR A 20 -4.41 10.19 -3.91
C THR A 20 -3.66 9.82 -5.18
N ASN A 21 -4.24 8.91 -5.97
CA ASN A 21 -3.68 8.41 -7.22
C ASN A 21 -2.26 7.82 -7.05
N ASP A 22 -2.03 7.09 -5.96
CA ASP A 22 -0.73 6.51 -5.61
C ASP A 22 -0.20 5.58 -6.69
N PHE A 23 -1.06 4.73 -7.23
CA PHE A 23 -0.68 3.83 -8.32
C PHE A 23 -0.26 4.60 -9.59
N ALA A 24 -0.94 5.70 -9.91
CA ALA A 24 -0.51 6.58 -11.00
C ALA A 24 0.84 7.24 -10.71
N SER A 25 1.07 7.63 -9.45
CA SER A 25 2.35 8.20 -9.03
C SER A 25 3.49 7.19 -9.18
N SER A 26 3.27 5.93 -8.78
CA SER A 26 4.26 4.86 -8.93
C SER A 26 4.56 4.52 -10.40
N LEU A 27 3.58 4.68 -11.28
CA LEU A 27 3.73 4.51 -12.72
C LEU A 27 4.25 5.76 -13.44
N GLU A 28 4.49 6.86 -12.72
CA GLU A 28 4.85 8.17 -13.27
C GLU A 28 3.83 8.71 -14.29
N ILE A 29 2.56 8.34 -14.12
CA ILE A 29 1.46 8.79 -14.98
C ILE A 29 0.97 10.14 -14.48
N SER A 30 0.75 11.08 -15.42
CA SER A 30 0.19 12.38 -15.12
C SER A 30 -1.17 12.27 -14.43
N LYS A 31 -1.38 13.08 -13.39
CA LYS A 31 -2.69 13.22 -12.73
C LYS A 31 -3.65 14.11 -13.51
N ASP A 32 -3.18 14.82 -14.52
CA ASP A 32 -4.02 15.53 -15.47
C ASP A 32 -4.66 14.54 -16.45
N VAL A 33 -5.98 14.54 -16.53
CA VAL A 33 -6.76 13.56 -17.31
C VAL A 33 -6.44 13.65 -18.79
N VAL A 34 -6.27 14.87 -19.32
CA VAL A 34 -6.00 15.10 -20.75
C VAL A 34 -4.61 14.61 -21.10
N GLN A 35 -3.62 14.91 -20.24
CA GLN A 35 -2.26 14.43 -20.44
C GLN A 35 -2.15 12.91 -20.30
N ALA A 36 -2.85 12.30 -19.33
CA ALA A 36 -2.93 10.84 -19.19
C ALA A 36 -3.53 10.18 -20.44
N ALA A 37 -4.60 10.76 -20.99
CA ALA A 37 -5.21 10.28 -22.23
C ALA A 37 -4.25 10.38 -23.43
N LYS A 38 -3.48 11.48 -23.54
CA LYS A 38 -2.45 11.62 -24.59
C LYS A 38 -1.35 10.57 -24.45
N ASN A 39 -0.94 10.28 -23.22
CA ASN A 39 0.07 9.26 -22.91
C ASN A 39 -0.41 7.84 -23.29
N ILE A 40 -1.71 7.55 -23.14
CA ILE A 40 -2.28 6.28 -23.57
C ILE A 40 -2.19 6.11 -25.09
N VAL A 41 -2.52 7.16 -25.85
CA VAL A 41 -2.54 7.10 -27.33
C VAL A 41 -1.13 7.07 -27.92
N GLY A 42 -0.20 7.82 -27.35
CA GLY A 42 1.17 7.98 -27.87
C GLY A 42 2.25 7.26 -27.11
N GLY A 43 1.91 6.56 -26.03
CA GLY A 43 2.87 5.92 -25.15
C GLY A 43 3.20 4.49 -25.54
N THR A 44 4.14 3.90 -24.79
CA THR A 44 4.53 2.50 -24.91
C THR A 44 3.98 1.72 -23.74
N ALA A 45 3.38 0.56 -24.03
CA ALA A 45 2.91 -0.35 -22.98
C ALA A 45 4.09 -0.91 -22.17
N ARG A 46 3.92 -0.95 -20.84
CA ARG A 46 4.85 -1.58 -19.89
C ARG A 46 4.20 -2.80 -19.25
N GLU A 47 4.98 -3.81 -18.94
CA GLU A 47 4.50 -4.94 -18.13
C GLU A 47 4.46 -4.52 -16.66
N ILE A 48 3.49 -5.04 -15.92
CA ILE A 48 3.30 -4.78 -14.49
C ILE A 48 2.85 -6.08 -13.85
N ASP A 49 3.43 -6.39 -12.71
CA ASP A 49 3.08 -7.56 -11.94
C ASP A 49 1.67 -7.47 -11.36
N VAL A 50 1.03 -8.62 -11.33
CA VAL A 50 -0.32 -8.79 -10.78
C VAL A 50 -0.25 -9.81 -9.67
N CYS A 51 -0.67 -9.44 -8.47
CA CYS A 51 -0.76 -10.34 -7.35
C CYS A 51 -2.15 -10.94 -7.20
N SER A 52 -2.23 -12.11 -6.57
CA SER A 52 -3.48 -12.75 -6.20
C SER A 52 -3.63 -12.78 -4.68
N PHE A 53 -4.78 -12.35 -4.19
CA PHE A 53 -5.18 -12.42 -2.80
C PHE A 53 -6.51 -13.19 -2.68
N ASN A 54 -6.45 -14.39 -2.14
CA ASN A 54 -7.63 -15.27 -2.01
C ASN A 54 -8.41 -15.44 -3.34
N GLY A 55 -7.68 -15.66 -4.43
CA GLY A 55 -8.26 -15.81 -5.76
C GLY A 55 -8.74 -14.51 -6.42
N ARG A 56 -8.49 -13.36 -5.80
CA ARG A 56 -8.78 -12.03 -6.38
C ARG A 56 -7.47 -11.34 -6.74
N SER A 57 -7.41 -10.89 -7.97
CA SER A 57 -6.23 -10.15 -8.46
C SER A 57 -6.22 -8.71 -7.94
N PHE A 58 -5.03 -8.22 -7.59
CA PHE A 58 -4.79 -6.82 -7.30
C PHE A 58 -3.49 -6.35 -7.94
N LEU A 59 -3.39 -5.04 -8.21
CA LEU A 59 -2.27 -4.39 -8.90
C LEU A 59 -1.50 -3.44 -7.99
N TYR A 60 -2.10 -3.00 -6.90
CA TYR A 60 -1.56 -1.92 -6.10
C TYR A 60 -1.21 -2.38 -4.69
N ILE A 61 -2.19 -2.66 -3.85
CA ILE A 61 -1.99 -3.01 -2.45
C ILE A 61 -3.05 -3.96 -1.93
N ALA A 62 -2.64 -4.92 -1.11
CA ALA A 62 -3.48 -5.66 -0.19
C ALA A 62 -2.99 -5.40 1.23
N SER A 63 -3.89 -5.11 2.16
CA SER A 63 -3.53 -4.79 3.54
C SER A 63 -4.49 -5.40 4.55
N PHE A 64 -4.00 -5.60 5.76
CA PHE A 64 -4.77 -6.11 6.89
C PHE A 64 -4.46 -5.32 8.17
N GLY A 65 -5.32 -5.46 9.16
CA GLY A 65 -5.13 -4.89 10.49
C GLY A 65 -5.84 -3.56 10.71
N ALA A 66 -5.38 -2.82 11.70
CA ALA A 66 -5.92 -1.52 12.05
C ALA A 66 -5.80 -0.56 10.86
N PHE A 67 -6.76 0.37 10.77
CA PHE A 67 -6.79 1.42 9.74
C PHE A 67 -7.28 1.01 8.35
N THR A 68 -7.37 -0.29 8.03
CA THR A 68 -7.94 -0.72 6.75
C THR A 68 -9.42 -0.32 6.61
N MET A 69 -10.16 -0.30 7.72
CA MET A 69 -11.54 0.16 7.75
C MET A 69 -11.70 1.69 7.66
N ALA A 70 -10.69 2.45 8.07
CA ALA A 70 -10.71 3.91 8.00
C ALA A 70 -10.72 4.40 6.54
N SER A 71 -10.06 3.70 5.64
CA SER A 71 -10.03 4.01 4.20
C SER A 71 -11.41 4.04 3.56
N TYR A 72 -12.37 3.29 4.10
CA TYR A 72 -13.74 3.22 3.57
C TYR A 72 -14.72 4.20 4.20
N LYS A 73 -14.41 4.77 5.37
CA LYS A 73 -15.36 5.57 6.15
C LYS A 73 -14.91 7.01 6.42
N THR A 74 -13.68 7.36 6.04
CA THR A 74 -13.11 8.68 6.35
C THR A 74 -13.42 9.69 5.25
N PRO A 75 -13.85 10.92 5.58
CA PRO A 75 -14.04 11.99 4.61
C PRO A 75 -12.75 12.31 3.85
N GLN A 76 -12.88 12.72 2.58
CA GLN A 76 -11.79 13.00 1.64
C GLN A 76 -10.70 13.98 2.12
N ASN A 77 -10.88 14.63 3.26
CA ASN A 77 -9.97 15.64 3.80
C ASN A 77 -8.83 15.06 4.66
N THR A 78 -8.84 13.75 4.96
CA THR A 78 -7.75 13.15 5.74
C THR A 78 -6.66 12.69 4.78
N LYS A 79 -5.81 13.64 4.39
CA LYS A 79 -4.80 13.49 3.33
C LYS A 79 -3.62 12.57 3.68
N ASN A 80 -3.67 11.88 4.82
CA ASN A 80 -2.49 11.17 5.31
C ASN A 80 -2.90 9.95 6.16
N LEU A 81 -2.91 8.74 5.60
CA LEU A 81 -3.24 7.51 6.31
C LEU A 81 -2.24 7.22 7.45
N LEU A 82 -0.91 7.35 7.24
CA LEU A 82 0.10 7.16 8.30
C LEU A 82 0.04 8.28 9.33
N GLY A 83 -0.12 9.53 8.92
CA GLY A 83 -0.37 10.61 9.88
C GLY A 83 -1.63 10.35 10.70
N HIS A 84 -2.67 9.77 10.08
CA HIS A 84 -3.85 9.31 10.80
C HIS A 84 -3.54 8.08 11.68
N MET A 85 -2.72 7.16 11.21
CA MET A 85 -2.25 6.02 12.02
C MET A 85 -1.45 6.50 13.23
N ALA A 86 -0.49 7.41 13.03
CA ALA A 86 0.27 7.99 14.13
C ALA A 86 -0.66 8.69 15.12
N TYR A 87 -1.59 9.53 14.64
CA TYR A 87 -2.57 10.23 15.48
C TYR A 87 -3.48 9.26 16.27
N VAL A 88 -3.95 8.19 15.64
CA VAL A 88 -4.76 7.17 16.33
C VAL A 88 -3.92 6.41 17.36
N LEU A 89 -2.67 6.10 17.05
CA LEU A 89 -1.76 5.45 17.99
C LEU A 89 -1.39 6.38 19.15
N GLU A 90 -1.20 7.66 18.91
CA GLU A 90 -1.01 8.68 19.97
C GLU A 90 -2.21 8.79 20.91
N GLY A 91 -3.43 8.58 20.39
CA GLY A 91 -4.66 8.57 21.17
C GLY A 91 -4.84 7.32 22.05
N ILE A 92 -4.02 6.29 21.87
CA ILE A 92 -4.10 5.05 22.64
C ILE A 92 -3.48 5.28 24.03
N ARG A 93 -4.33 5.21 25.05
CA ARG A 93 -3.90 5.36 26.45
C ARG A 93 -3.42 4.06 27.06
N GLU A 94 -3.86 2.93 26.53
CA GLU A 94 -3.56 1.60 27.08
C GLU A 94 -3.17 0.65 25.97
N ILE A 95 -1.96 0.10 26.03
CA ILE A 95 -1.44 -0.86 25.05
C ILE A 95 -2.33 -2.10 24.87
N PRO A 96 -2.95 -2.68 25.91
CA PRO A 96 -3.84 -3.82 25.76
C PRO A 96 -5.08 -3.55 24.90
N SER A 97 -5.42 -2.27 24.66
CA SER A 97 -6.54 -1.89 23.77
C SER A 97 -6.20 -1.98 22.28
N ILE A 98 -4.94 -2.18 21.92
CA ILE A 98 -4.49 -2.29 20.54
C ILE A 98 -4.92 -3.64 19.97
N LYS A 99 -5.82 -3.61 18.99
CA LYS A 99 -6.21 -4.82 18.27
C LYS A 99 -5.08 -5.26 17.36
N SER A 100 -4.59 -6.47 17.61
CA SER A 100 -3.58 -7.12 16.78
C SER A 100 -4.16 -8.27 15.97
N ILE A 101 -3.45 -8.64 14.93
CA ILE A 101 -3.71 -9.81 14.12
C ILE A 101 -2.47 -10.70 14.19
N HIS A 102 -2.63 -11.93 14.64
CA HIS A 102 -1.58 -12.93 14.52
C HIS A 102 -1.48 -13.38 13.07
N ALA A 103 -0.30 -13.23 12.49
CA ALA A 103 -0.06 -13.58 11.11
C ALA A 103 1.29 -14.24 10.92
N LYS A 104 1.34 -15.21 9.99
CA LYS A 104 2.55 -15.81 9.46
C LYS A 104 2.68 -15.40 8.01
N ILE A 105 3.77 -14.72 7.68
CA ILE A 105 4.08 -14.25 6.34
C ILE A 105 5.34 -14.97 5.87
N GLU A 106 5.23 -15.73 4.82
CA GLU A 106 6.34 -16.45 4.21
C GLU A 106 6.76 -15.73 2.92
N THR A 107 8.01 -15.34 2.85
CA THR A 107 8.64 -14.79 1.65
C THR A 107 9.62 -15.82 1.09
N VAL A 108 10.24 -15.50 -0.04
CA VAL A 108 11.25 -16.40 -0.65
C VAL A 108 12.39 -16.72 0.32
N ASP A 109 12.81 -15.73 1.11
CA ASP A 109 14.02 -15.85 1.93
C ASP A 109 13.74 -15.99 3.44
N LYS A 110 12.58 -15.56 3.90
CA LYS A 110 12.29 -15.39 5.34
C LYS A 110 10.86 -15.74 5.69
N THR A 111 10.67 -16.12 6.94
CA THR A 111 9.34 -16.25 7.55
C THR A 111 9.23 -15.25 8.69
N PHE A 112 8.15 -14.49 8.68
CA PHE A 112 7.78 -13.55 9.73
C PHE A 112 6.52 -14.07 10.41
N GLU A 113 6.62 -14.38 11.70
CA GLU A 113 5.48 -14.83 12.50
C GLU A 113 5.36 -13.98 13.75
N GLY A 114 4.13 -13.55 14.06
CA GLY A 114 3.88 -12.72 15.23
C GLY A 114 2.58 -11.93 15.16
N ASP A 115 2.47 -11.01 16.11
CA ASP A 115 1.30 -10.15 16.24
C ASP A 115 1.58 -8.78 15.61
N TYR A 116 0.73 -8.39 14.68
CA TYR A 116 0.86 -7.18 13.90
C TYR A 116 -0.36 -6.28 14.09
N VAL A 117 -0.12 -5.00 14.24
CA VAL A 117 -1.19 -4.00 14.21
C VAL A 117 -1.59 -3.64 12.78
N PHE A 118 -0.64 -3.79 11.85
CA PHE A 118 -0.86 -3.52 10.43
C PHE A 118 0.10 -4.35 9.57
N GLY A 119 -0.37 -4.79 8.42
CA GLY A 119 0.45 -5.37 7.37
C GLY A 119 -0.07 -4.98 6.00
N ALA A 120 0.86 -4.79 5.07
CA ALA A 120 0.57 -4.49 3.67
C ALA A 120 1.54 -5.23 2.74
N ILE A 121 1.02 -5.65 1.61
CA ILE A 121 1.78 -6.18 0.48
C ILE A 121 1.45 -5.26 -0.70
N SER A 122 2.46 -4.67 -1.31
CA SER A 122 2.26 -3.69 -2.37
C SER A 122 3.17 -3.92 -3.56
N ASN A 123 2.72 -3.49 -4.72
CA ASN A 123 3.50 -3.32 -5.94
C ASN A 123 3.49 -1.83 -6.27
N SER A 124 4.21 -1.03 -5.48
CA SER A 124 4.11 0.43 -5.59
C SER A 124 5.19 1.13 -4.79
N THR A 125 5.73 2.19 -5.34
CA THR A 125 6.64 3.11 -4.63
C THR A 125 5.91 4.00 -3.63
N SER A 126 4.57 4.05 -3.69
CA SER A 126 3.75 4.86 -2.79
C SER A 126 2.65 4.04 -2.17
N VAL A 127 2.54 4.05 -0.86
CA VAL A 127 1.55 3.32 -0.09
C VAL A 127 0.65 4.30 0.68
N GLY A 128 -0.60 4.42 0.22
CA GLY A 128 -1.62 5.25 0.88
C GLY A 128 -1.33 6.76 0.88
N GLY A 129 -0.56 7.27 -0.07
CA GLY A 129 -0.16 8.69 -0.14
C GLY A 129 0.83 9.12 0.95
N LEU A 130 1.61 8.20 1.51
CA LEU A 130 2.20 8.41 2.83
C LEU A 130 3.58 7.85 3.00
N LEU A 131 3.77 6.60 2.62
CA LEU A 131 5.05 5.97 2.57
C LEU A 131 5.51 6.05 1.11
N THR A 132 6.57 6.77 0.90
CA THR A 132 7.31 6.70 -0.37
C THR A 132 8.49 5.77 -0.16
N LEU A 133 8.45 4.63 -0.80
CA LEU A 133 9.59 3.74 -0.89
C LEU A 133 10.58 4.31 -1.90
N ASP A 134 11.87 4.09 -1.66
CA ASP A 134 12.90 4.44 -2.64
C ASP A 134 12.59 3.73 -3.96
N SER A 135 12.45 4.49 -5.04
CA SER A 135 12.18 3.95 -6.37
C SER A 135 13.26 2.98 -6.87
N ASN A 136 14.44 3.00 -6.29
CA ASN A 136 15.50 2.04 -6.58
C ASN A 136 15.26 0.66 -5.91
N LEU A 137 14.34 0.58 -4.95
CA LEU A 137 14.02 -0.64 -4.22
C LEU A 137 12.74 -1.32 -4.72
N VAL A 138 12.00 -0.68 -5.62
CA VAL A 138 10.72 -1.16 -6.12
C VAL A 138 10.78 -1.28 -7.63
N ASP A 139 10.72 -2.51 -8.13
CA ASP A 139 10.51 -2.78 -9.56
C ASP A 139 9.14 -3.44 -9.73
N MET A 140 8.22 -2.73 -10.35
CA MET A 140 6.83 -3.18 -10.50
C MET A 140 6.65 -4.32 -11.52
N SER A 141 7.76 -4.89 -12.06
CA SER A 141 7.76 -5.89 -13.13
C SER A 141 8.73 -7.05 -12.89
N ASP A 142 9.28 -7.19 -11.69
CA ASP A 142 10.27 -8.21 -11.34
C ASP A 142 9.69 -9.49 -10.71
N GLY A 143 8.36 -9.54 -10.56
CA GLY A 143 7.64 -10.65 -9.93
C GLY A 143 7.69 -10.64 -8.40
N LEU A 144 8.22 -9.58 -7.77
CA LEU A 144 8.30 -9.42 -6.33
C LEU A 144 7.34 -8.34 -5.83
N PHE A 145 7.07 -8.36 -4.54
CA PHE A 145 6.19 -7.41 -3.87
C PHE A 145 6.82 -6.95 -2.57
N GLU A 146 6.66 -5.69 -2.24
CA GLU A 146 7.12 -5.12 -0.98
C GLU A 146 6.18 -5.53 0.14
N VAL A 147 6.76 -5.99 1.25
CA VAL A 147 6.04 -6.37 2.46
C VAL A 147 6.36 -5.39 3.57
N MET A 148 5.35 -4.69 4.05
CA MET A 148 5.44 -3.81 5.21
C MET A 148 4.67 -4.40 6.38
N LEU A 149 5.32 -4.53 7.52
CA LEU A 149 4.74 -5.08 8.74
C LEU A 149 5.00 -4.14 9.92
N ILE A 150 3.95 -3.79 10.65
CA ILE A 150 4.04 -3.04 11.89
C ILE A 150 3.64 -3.96 13.03
N LYS A 151 4.64 -4.35 13.82
CA LYS A 151 4.40 -5.20 15.00
C LYS A 151 3.53 -4.50 16.02
N THR A 152 2.74 -5.28 16.74
CA THR A 152 1.97 -4.78 17.87
C THR A 152 2.93 -4.37 18.98
N PRO A 153 2.93 -3.09 19.40
CA PRO A 153 3.79 -2.66 20.49
C PRO A 153 3.39 -3.33 21.80
N LYS A 154 4.38 -3.75 22.59
CA LYS A 154 4.21 -4.36 23.92
C LYS A 154 4.48 -3.38 25.04
N THR A 155 5.18 -2.30 24.74
CA THR A 155 5.58 -1.27 25.70
C THR A 155 5.29 0.12 25.20
N PRO A 156 5.14 1.14 26.10
CA PRO A 156 5.00 2.54 25.67
C PRO A 156 6.18 3.05 24.85
N ILE A 157 7.38 2.50 25.09
CA ILE A 157 8.60 2.87 24.36
C ILE A 157 8.48 2.39 22.91
N GLU A 158 8.09 1.14 22.68
CA GLU A 158 7.88 0.60 21.34
C GLU A 158 6.79 1.37 20.58
N LEU A 159 5.69 1.72 21.26
CA LEU A 159 4.63 2.54 20.68
C LEU A 159 5.17 3.89 20.22
N SER A 160 5.94 4.57 21.08
CA SER A 160 6.58 5.85 20.75
C SER A 160 7.54 5.73 19.56
N GLN A 161 8.32 4.66 19.48
CA GLN A 161 9.22 4.39 18.36
C GLN A 161 8.45 4.20 17.04
N ILE A 162 7.35 3.45 17.06
CA ILE A 162 6.48 3.26 15.88
C ILE A 162 5.91 4.60 15.43
N ILE A 163 5.37 5.40 16.34
CA ILE A 163 4.82 6.73 16.03
C ILE A 163 5.90 7.62 15.41
N THR A 164 7.09 7.63 15.98
CA THR A 164 8.23 8.42 15.46
C THR A 164 8.60 7.97 14.06
N ALA A 165 8.73 6.65 13.83
CA ALA A 165 9.04 6.10 12.51
C ALA A 165 7.98 6.47 11.46
N LEU A 166 6.69 6.36 11.80
CA LEU A 166 5.59 6.74 10.90
C LEU A 166 5.59 8.25 10.57
N ASN A 167 5.98 9.10 11.51
CA ASN A 167 6.06 10.54 11.29
C ASN A 167 7.30 10.96 10.48
N SER A 168 8.39 10.20 10.56
CA SER A 168 9.64 10.48 9.84
C SER A 168 9.66 9.94 8.41
N SER A 169 8.70 9.10 8.05
CA SER A 169 8.59 8.51 6.70
C SER A 169 7.77 9.37 5.72
N LYS A 170 7.68 10.68 5.98
CA LYS A 170 6.95 11.66 5.16
C LYS A 170 7.83 12.32 4.14
#